data_c182047d763928f586601315313cbf9e
#
_entry.id   c182047d763928f586601315313cbf9e
#
_cell.length_a   1.000
_cell.length_b   1.000
_cell.length_c   1.000
_cell.angle_alpha   90.00
_cell.angle_beta   90.00
_cell.angle_gamma   90.00
#
_symmetry.space_group_name_H-M   'P 1'
#
loop_
_entity.id
_entity.type
_entity.pdbx_description
1 polymer ?
#
loop_
_entity_poly.entity_id
_entity_poly.type
_entity_poly.pdbx_seq_one_letter_code
_entity_poly.pdbx_strand_id
1 'polypeptide(L)'
;SLFSSFTVGCQNATGDFRPALPDKPQREPRSLSSADTGAIVTRRFLFFLLAFLILTCTAYAAPLQPGFKTLGIWDPAKNVRLDFAVWYPSRSAPFQVNYGDWNFSAARGRPPVEGKHPLILLSHDSAGSRFSLHELASELARNGFVVLAFTHPGDNVDDMGALFMPVQVTDRAKQLTQALDIALADPETAPLIDPDRIGVLGVGPGGTAAMLIAGARLDATGWPIYCAGKEENADPYCTPWARQRMGAFSTTPNLSAPYRDRRVRASAAVSPSYAMMFTPASLSRIRIPLLLLRAERTPLYTLRHAERLLSAMPQPPQLGVLPDADTASLMSSCGGNLDQTLPEMCLAVSPSRRKAIQAK
;
A
#
# COMPACT_ATOMS: atom_id res chain seq x y z
N SER A 1 1.54 10.99 -10.40
CA SER A 1 3.00 11.01 -10.63
C SER A 1 3.85 10.91 -9.35
N LEU A 2 3.26 10.50 -8.23
CA LEU A 2 3.97 10.33 -6.96
C LEU A 2 4.71 8.97 -6.82
N PHE A 3 4.53 8.07 -7.79
CA PHE A 3 5.17 6.75 -7.80
C PHE A 3 6.52 6.68 -8.52
N SER A 4 6.96 7.77 -9.16
CA SER A 4 8.21 7.77 -9.94
C SER A 4 9.51 7.99 -9.14
N SER A 5 9.45 8.13 -7.82
CA SER A 5 10.62 8.44 -6.99
C SER A 5 11.32 7.23 -6.35
N PHE A 6 10.97 6.00 -6.70
CA PHE A 6 11.64 4.78 -6.23
C PHE A 6 12.48 4.05 -7.29
N THR A 7 12.80 4.70 -8.41
CA THR A 7 13.79 4.16 -9.34
C THR A 7 15.19 4.53 -8.87
N VAL A 8 15.92 3.54 -8.39
CA VAL A 8 17.35 3.61 -8.10
C VAL A 8 18.09 3.90 -9.40
N GLY A 9 18.76 5.06 -9.46
CA GLY A 9 19.53 5.49 -10.61
C GLY A 9 20.76 4.60 -10.85
N CYS A 10 20.86 4.04 -12.04
CA CYS A 10 22.14 3.63 -12.60
C CYS A 10 22.88 4.89 -13.07
N GLN A 11 23.87 5.32 -12.33
CA GLN A 11 24.82 6.35 -12.80
C GLN A 11 25.82 5.70 -13.75
N ASN A 12 25.79 6.13 -15.01
CA ASN A 12 26.83 5.86 -15.98
C ASN A 12 28.05 6.74 -15.67
N ALA A 13 29.14 6.11 -15.30
CA ALA A 13 30.46 6.74 -15.29
C ALA A 13 31.03 6.73 -16.71
N THR A 14 30.96 7.85 -17.43
CA THR A 14 31.72 8.08 -18.65
C THR A 14 33.02 8.76 -18.29
N GLY A 15 34.10 7.99 -18.19
CA GLY A 15 35.45 8.50 -18.15
C GLY A 15 35.99 8.66 -19.57
N ASP A 16 36.31 9.90 -19.96
CA ASP A 16 37.00 10.22 -21.20
C ASP A 16 38.44 9.71 -21.13
N PHE A 17 38.77 8.68 -21.91
CA PHE A 17 40.16 8.28 -22.18
C PHE A 17 40.41 8.39 -23.68
N ARG A 18 41.17 9.41 -24.10
CA ARG A 18 41.71 9.53 -25.46
C ARG A 18 43.10 8.91 -25.49
N PRO A 19 43.36 7.85 -26.27
CA PRO A 19 44.71 7.48 -26.64
C PRO A 19 45.09 8.11 -27.97
N ALA A 20 46.35 8.59 -28.03
CA ALA A 20 46.97 9.13 -29.22
C ALA A 20 47.13 8.05 -30.31
N LEU A 21 46.87 8.45 -31.56
CA LEU A 21 47.04 7.62 -32.75
C LEU A 21 48.48 7.67 -33.25
N PRO A 22 49.12 6.54 -33.61
CA PRO A 22 50.36 6.52 -34.35
C PRO A 22 50.14 6.67 -35.87
N ASP A 23 51.10 7.30 -36.53
CA ASP A 23 51.16 7.57 -37.97
C ASP A 23 50.96 6.34 -38.84
N LYS A 24 50.22 6.50 -39.95
CA LYS A 24 49.97 5.50 -40.98
C LYS A 24 51.04 5.53 -42.08
N PRO A 25 51.54 4.37 -42.52
CA PRO A 25 52.25 4.29 -43.79
C PRO A 25 51.25 4.29 -44.97
N GLN A 26 51.55 5.07 -45.98
CA GLN A 26 50.82 5.13 -47.24
C GLN A 26 50.91 3.78 -47.98
N ARG A 27 49.76 3.22 -48.37
CA ARG A 27 49.67 2.10 -49.33
C ARG A 27 48.88 2.55 -50.55
N GLU A 28 49.46 2.26 -51.72
CA GLU A 28 48.87 2.52 -53.04
C GLU A 28 47.52 1.75 -53.21
N PRO A 29 46.60 2.31 -54.03
CA PRO A 29 45.30 1.70 -54.29
C PRO A 29 45.40 0.54 -55.28
N ARG A 30 45.08 -0.69 -54.79
CA ARG A 30 44.75 -1.81 -55.69
C ARG A 30 43.37 -1.65 -56.24
N SER A 31 43.22 -1.64 -57.57
CA SER A 31 41.93 -1.67 -58.27
C SER A 31 41.20 -2.98 -57.98
N LEU A 32 40.09 -2.96 -57.32
CA LEU A 32 39.19 -4.09 -57.11
C LEU A 32 38.34 -4.32 -58.36
N SER A 33 38.26 -5.59 -58.84
CA SER A 33 37.43 -5.98 -59.98
C SER A 33 35.94 -5.86 -59.60
N SER A 34 35.11 -5.53 -60.63
CA SER A 34 33.64 -5.32 -60.41
C SER A 34 32.85 -6.49 -59.89
N ALA A 35 33.46 -7.70 -59.86
CA ALA A 35 32.81 -8.89 -59.32
C ALA A 35 32.87 -8.99 -57.80
N ASP A 36 33.91 -8.39 -57.13
CA ASP A 36 34.06 -8.43 -55.67
C ASP A 36 33.20 -7.43 -54.94
N THR A 37 32.81 -6.31 -55.59
CA THR A 37 31.95 -5.27 -54.99
C THR A 37 30.51 -5.76 -54.77
N GLY A 38 29.95 -6.62 -55.59
CA GLY A 38 28.60 -7.15 -55.45
C GLY A 38 28.45 -8.10 -54.23
N ALA A 39 29.45 -8.93 -54.01
CA ALA A 39 29.44 -9.91 -52.90
C ALA A 39 29.61 -9.23 -51.51
N ILE A 40 30.40 -8.16 -51.47
CA ILE A 40 30.65 -7.41 -50.21
C ILE A 40 29.40 -6.58 -49.81
N VAL A 41 28.72 -5.99 -50.80
CA VAL A 41 27.49 -5.20 -50.54
C VAL A 41 26.35 -6.12 -50.09
N THR A 42 26.17 -7.27 -50.71
CA THR A 42 25.11 -8.24 -50.35
C THR A 42 25.37 -8.81 -48.94
N ARG A 43 26.63 -9.12 -48.60
CA ARG A 43 26.99 -9.64 -47.25
C ARG A 43 26.82 -8.61 -46.15
N ARG A 44 27.13 -7.32 -46.41
CA ARG A 44 26.87 -6.23 -45.48
C ARG A 44 25.37 -5.94 -45.31
N PHE A 45 24.59 -5.99 -46.37
CA PHE A 45 23.12 -5.83 -46.33
C PHE A 45 22.45 -6.96 -45.53
N LEU A 46 22.89 -8.23 -45.72
CA LEU A 46 22.40 -9.35 -44.91
C LEU A 46 22.75 -9.21 -43.42
N PHE A 47 23.95 -8.73 -43.12
CA PHE A 47 24.37 -8.49 -41.75
C PHE A 47 23.57 -7.35 -41.07
N PHE A 48 23.26 -6.29 -41.80
CA PHE A 48 22.40 -5.20 -41.29
C PHE A 48 20.94 -5.65 -41.16
N LEU A 49 20.43 -6.49 -42.06
CA LEU A 49 19.07 -7.05 -41.95
C LEU A 49 18.97 -8.00 -40.76
N LEU A 50 19.97 -8.87 -40.55
CA LEU A 50 20.01 -9.77 -39.38
C LEU A 50 20.16 -9.00 -38.07
N ALA A 51 21.00 -7.96 -38.03
CA ALA A 51 21.16 -7.10 -36.87
C ALA A 51 19.88 -6.29 -36.60
N PHE A 52 19.15 -5.85 -37.61
CA PHE A 52 17.86 -5.16 -37.48
C PHE A 52 16.76 -6.10 -36.98
N LEU A 53 16.74 -7.37 -37.42
CA LEU A 53 15.81 -8.38 -36.91
C LEU A 53 16.09 -8.77 -35.44
N ILE A 54 17.34 -8.73 -35.02
CA ILE A 54 17.70 -9.00 -33.61
C ILE A 54 17.36 -7.83 -32.68
N LEU A 55 17.40 -6.59 -33.19
CA LEU A 55 17.06 -5.38 -32.40
C LEU A 55 15.55 -5.19 -32.20
N THR A 56 14.69 -5.83 -32.96
CA THR A 56 13.23 -5.65 -32.85
C THR A 56 12.53 -6.62 -31.92
N CYS A 57 13.25 -7.57 -31.32
CA CYS A 57 12.69 -8.47 -30.35
C CYS A 57 12.87 -7.96 -28.92
N THR A 58 12.55 -6.69 -28.66
CA THR A 58 12.15 -6.29 -27.31
C THR A 58 10.82 -6.95 -27.05
N ALA A 59 10.86 -8.12 -26.41
CA ALA A 59 9.66 -8.75 -25.90
C ALA A 59 8.98 -7.72 -24.98
N TYR A 60 7.93 -7.09 -25.46
CA TYR A 60 7.09 -6.21 -24.67
C TYR A 60 6.47 -7.11 -23.60
N ALA A 61 7.07 -7.13 -22.42
CA ALA A 61 6.53 -7.93 -21.33
C ALA A 61 5.10 -7.47 -21.08
N ALA A 62 4.14 -8.40 -21.23
CA ALA A 62 2.74 -8.08 -20.99
C ALA A 62 2.59 -7.41 -19.60
N PRO A 63 1.77 -6.36 -19.49
CA PRO A 63 1.59 -5.64 -18.23
C PRO A 63 1.14 -6.60 -17.13
N LEU A 64 1.62 -6.37 -15.92
CA LEU A 64 1.24 -7.17 -14.77
C LEU A 64 -0.26 -7.03 -14.50
N GLN A 65 -0.88 -8.13 -14.08
CA GLN A 65 -2.27 -8.22 -13.69
C GLN A 65 -2.37 -8.59 -12.21
N PRO A 66 -3.44 -8.23 -11.50
CA PRO A 66 -3.62 -8.63 -10.12
C PRO A 66 -3.96 -10.11 -10.04
N GLY A 67 -3.04 -10.93 -9.60
CA GLY A 67 -3.31 -12.28 -9.08
C GLY A 67 -4.04 -12.16 -7.75
N PHE A 68 -4.82 -13.17 -7.38
CA PHE A 68 -5.63 -13.12 -6.17
C PHE A 68 -5.83 -14.50 -5.55
N LYS A 69 -5.72 -14.58 -4.22
CA LYS A 69 -6.16 -15.73 -3.41
C LYS A 69 -6.65 -15.27 -2.05
N THR A 70 -7.38 -16.13 -1.34
CA THR A 70 -7.76 -15.94 0.06
C THR A 70 -7.03 -16.94 0.93
N LEU A 71 -6.74 -16.52 2.15
CA LEU A 71 -6.16 -17.34 3.20
C LEU A 71 -7.00 -17.16 4.46
N GLY A 72 -7.33 -18.24 5.15
CA GLY A 72 -8.07 -18.19 6.40
C GLY A 72 -7.39 -19.09 7.42
N ILE A 73 -7.18 -18.58 8.62
CA ILE A 73 -6.54 -19.30 9.71
C ILE A 73 -7.40 -19.16 10.96
N TRP A 74 -7.51 -20.25 11.73
CA TRP A 74 -8.15 -20.24 13.02
C TRP A 74 -7.16 -19.78 14.09
N ASP A 75 -7.53 -18.75 14.86
CA ASP A 75 -6.82 -18.33 16.07
C ASP A 75 -7.45 -19.00 17.28
N PRO A 76 -6.85 -20.06 17.82
CA PRO A 76 -7.43 -20.81 18.94
C PRO A 76 -7.42 -20.02 20.25
N ALA A 77 -6.50 -19.05 20.39
CA ALA A 77 -6.40 -18.23 21.60
C ALA A 77 -7.58 -17.27 21.77
N LYS A 78 -8.11 -16.79 20.64
CA LYS A 78 -9.26 -15.88 20.61
C LYS A 78 -10.56 -16.55 20.15
N ASN A 79 -10.50 -17.81 19.75
CA ASN A 79 -11.63 -18.56 19.18
C ASN A 79 -12.26 -17.82 17.99
N VAL A 80 -11.44 -17.29 17.10
CA VAL A 80 -11.87 -16.49 15.95
C VAL A 80 -11.14 -16.91 14.67
N ARG A 81 -11.84 -16.83 13.54
CA ARG A 81 -11.22 -17.02 12.25
C ARG A 81 -10.60 -15.70 11.80
N LEU A 82 -9.33 -15.76 11.38
CA LEU A 82 -8.60 -14.67 10.78
C LEU A 82 -8.64 -14.83 9.24
N ASP A 83 -9.27 -13.91 8.58
CA ASP A 83 -9.46 -13.95 7.13
C ASP A 83 -8.62 -12.91 6.40
N PHE A 84 -7.84 -13.39 5.44
CA PHE A 84 -6.94 -12.60 4.61
C PHE A 84 -7.33 -12.64 3.13
N ALA A 85 -6.95 -11.61 2.41
CA ALA A 85 -6.93 -11.57 0.96
C ALA A 85 -5.52 -11.20 0.51
N VAL A 86 -4.98 -11.94 -0.44
CA VAL A 86 -3.64 -11.76 -0.96
C VAL A 86 -3.73 -11.41 -2.43
N TRP A 87 -3.24 -10.23 -2.79
CA TRP A 87 -3.01 -9.83 -4.18
C TRP A 87 -1.53 -9.96 -4.50
N TYR A 88 -1.21 -10.37 -5.71
CA TYR A 88 0.17 -10.58 -6.15
C TYR A 88 0.30 -10.30 -7.65
N PRO A 89 1.50 -9.96 -8.15
CA PRO A 89 1.74 -9.80 -9.57
C PRO A 89 1.52 -11.11 -10.32
N SER A 90 0.73 -11.06 -11.40
CA SER A 90 0.50 -12.20 -12.32
C SER A 90 0.58 -11.74 -13.77
N ARG A 91 0.86 -12.66 -14.70
CA ARG A 91 0.74 -12.40 -16.15
C ARG A 91 -0.53 -12.99 -16.75
N SER A 92 -1.30 -13.71 -15.95
CA SER A 92 -2.55 -14.32 -16.38
C SER A 92 -3.65 -13.29 -16.56
N ALA A 93 -4.49 -13.47 -17.58
CA ALA A 93 -5.64 -12.61 -17.80
C ALA A 93 -6.58 -12.63 -16.58
N PRO A 94 -7.02 -11.47 -16.10
CA PRO A 94 -7.96 -11.39 -15.00
C PRO A 94 -9.37 -11.72 -15.48
N PHE A 95 -10.21 -12.17 -14.57
CA PHE A 95 -11.63 -12.41 -14.78
C PHE A 95 -12.44 -11.86 -13.60
N GLN A 96 -13.75 -11.79 -13.75
CA GLN A 96 -14.63 -11.30 -12.70
C GLN A 96 -14.62 -12.25 -11.51
N VAL A 97 -14.27 -11.74 -10.33
CA VAL A 97 -14.29 -12.44 -9.04
C VAL A 97 -15.40 -11.85 -8.18
N ASN A 98 -16.28 -12.72 -7.70
CA ASN A 98 -17.37 -12.37 -6.80
C ASN A 98 -17.07 -12.92 -5.40
N TYR A 99 -17.09 -12.07 -4.40
CA TYR A 99 -16.84 -12.41 -3.00
C TYR A 99 -17.86 -11.74 -2.11
N GLY A 100 -19.03 -12.37 -1.97
CA GLY A 100 -20.18 -11.75 -1.32
C GLY A 100 -20.57 -10.46 -2.04
N ASP A 101 -20.54 -9.36 -1.31
CA ASP A 101 -20.88 -8.03 -1.82
C ASP A 101 -19.74 -7.32 -2.59
N TRP A 102 -18.61 -8.00 -2.79
CA TRP A 102 -17.47 -7.44 -3.48
C TRP A 102 -17.26 -8.08 -4.85
N ASN A 103 -17.19 -7.23 -5.87
CA ASN A 103 -16.99 -7.63 -7.25
C ASN A 103 -15.76 -6.92 -7.82
N PHE A 104 -14.76 -7.67 -8.25
CA PHE A 104 -13.53 -7.10 -8.81
C PHE A 104 -12.91 -8.03 -9.85
N SER A 105 -12.02 -7.48 -10.67
CA SER A 105 -11.33 -8.23 -11.72
C SER A 105 -9.94 -8.64 -11.23
N ALA A 106 -9.67 -9.95 -11.18
CA ALA A 106 -8.39 -10.51 -10.77
C ALA A 106 -8.12 -11.89 -11.39
N ALA A 107 -6.87 -12.28 -11.51
CA ALA A 107 -6.42 -13.60 -11.94
C ALA A 107 -6.42 -14.56 -10.73
N ARG A 108 -7.61 -14.92 -10.23
CA ARG A 108 -7.80 -15.76 -9.05
C ARG A 108 -7.22 -17.14 -9.24
N GLY A 109 -6.36 -17.59 -8.31
CA GLY A 109 -5.73 -18.92 -8.32
C GLY A 109 -4.79 -19.14 -9.50
N ARG A 110 -4.36 -18.06 -10.18
CA ARG A 110 -3.40 -18.14 -11.28
C ARG A 110 -1.97 -17.95 -10.76
N PRO A 111 -0.96 -18.47 -11.48
CA PRO A 111 0.43 -18.38 -11.05
C PRO A 111 0.87 -16.92 -10.81
N PRO A 112 1.64 -16.66 -9.76
CA PRO A 112 2.33 -15.40 -9.58
C PRO A 112 3.47 -15.25 -10.60
N VAL A 113 3.94 -14.03 -10.79
CA VAL A 113 5.23 -13.79 -11.44
C VAL A 113 6.34 -14.31 -10.54
N GLU A 114 7.31 -14.98 -11.10
CA GLU A 114 8.45 -15.51 -10.38
C GLU A 114 9.28 -14.39 -9.73
N GLY A 115 9.90 -14.72 -8.60
CA GLY A 115 10.76 -13.82 -7.84
C GLY A 115 10.12 -13.31 -6.56
N LYS A 116 10.92 -12.53 -5.83
CA LYS A 116 10.49 -11.91 -4.57
C LYS A 116 10.01 -10.48 -4.81
N HIS A 117 8.88 -10.15 -4.23
CA HIS A 117 8.19 -8.87 -4.36
C HIS A 117 8.12 -8.16 -3.02
N PRO A 118 8.14 -6.81 -3.00
CA PRO A 118 7.85 -6.08 -1.77
C PRO A 118 6.45 -6.40 -1.28
N LEU A 119 6.29 -6.51 0.05
CA LEU A 119 5.00 -6.75 0.69
C LEU A 119 4.41 -5.45 1.25
N ILE A 120 3.11 -5.26 1.06
CA ILE A 120 2.31 -4.25 1.76
C ILE A 120 1.28 -4.96 2.65
N LEU A 121 1.35 -4.72 3.96
CA LEU A 121 0.27 -5.04 4.89
C LEU A 121 -0.79 -3.95 4.76
N LEU A 122 -2.03 -4.31 4.42
CA LEU A 122 -3.10 -3.36 4.14
C LEU A 122 -4.20 -3.46 5.21
N SER A 123 -4.39 -2.36 5.97
CA SER A 123 -5.38 -2.27 7.05
C SER A 123 -6.49 -1.30 6.67
N HIS A 124 -7.72 -1.81 6.62
CA HIS A 124 -8.91 -1.05 6.23
C HIS A 124 -9.37 -0.04 7.30
N ASP A 125 -10.25 0.89 6.94
CA ASP A 125 -10.96 1.78 7.84
C ASP A 125 -11.99 1.02 8.72
N SER A 126 -12.61 1.69 9.67
CA SER A 126 -13.73 1.14 10.45
C SER A 126 -14.85 0.66 9.53
N ALA A 127 -15.59 -0.36 9.96
CA ALA A 127 -16.63 -1.01 9.16
C ALA A 127 -16.17 -1.59 7.81
N GLY A 128 -14.85 -1.70 7.60
CA GLY A 128 -14.30 -2.28 6.37
C GLY A 128 -14.12 -3.79 6.46
N SER A 129 -13.43 -4.33 5.45
CA SER A 129 -13.04 -5.73 5.36
C SER A 129 -11.74 -5.86 4.55
N ARG A 130 -11.21 -7.07 4.43
CA ARG A 130 -10.08 -7.38 3.55
C ARG A 130 -10.30 -6.99 2.07
N PHE A 131 -11.54 -6.73 1.68
CA PHE A 131 -11.89 -6.34 0.32
C PHE A 131 -12.15 -4.84 0.13
N SER A 132 -12.31 -4.09 1.21
CA SER A 132 -12.70 -2.66 1.14
C SER A 132 -11.72 -1.79 0.36
N LEU A 133 -10.48 -2.25 0.15
CA LEU A 133 -9.43 -1.56 -0.60
C LEU A 133 -8.92 -2.40 -1.78
N HIS A 134 -9.79 -3.25 -2.37
CA HIS A 134 -9.41 -4.18 -3.43
C HIS A 134 -8.88 -3.49 -4.70
N GLU A 135 -9.37 -2.29 -5.03
CA GLU A 135 -8.89 -1.51 -6.18
C GLU A 135 -7.45 -1.05 -5.96
N LEU A 136 -7.14 -0.50 -4.77
CA LEU A 136 -5.79 -0.14 -4.38
C LEU A 136 -4.87 -1.37 -4.33
N ALA A 137 -5.33 -2.46 -3.73
CA ALA A 137 -4.56 -3.71 -3.67
C ALA A 137 -4.27 -4.28 -5.06
N SER A 138 -5.25 -4.21 -5.97
CA SER A 138 -5.08 -4.64 -7.36
C SER A 138 -4.08 -3.75 -8.11
N GLU A 139 -4.11 -2.45 -7.88
CA GLU A 139 -3.17 -1.52 -8.51
C GLU A 139 -1.74 -1.72 -7.99
N LEU A 140 -1.58 -1.92 -6.68
CA LEU A 140 -0.28 -2.27 -6.11
C LEU A 140 0.26 -3.59 -6.69
N ALA A 141 -0.58 -4.60 -6.88
CA ALA A 141 -0.17 -5.86 -7.51
C ALA A 141 0.26 -5.66 -8.98
N ARG A 142 -0.43 -4.80 -9.75
CA ARG A 142 0.01 -4.42 -11.11
C ARG A 142 1.37 -3.72 -11.11
N ASN A 143 1.70 -3.05 -10.00
CA ASN A 143 2.99 -2.37 -9.82
C ASN A 143 4.04 -3.25 -9.14
N GLY A 144 3.83 -4.56 -9.06
CA GLY A 144 4.83 -5.52 -8.63
C GLY A 144 4.87 -5.78 -7.12
N PHE A 145 3.86 -5.35 -6.35
CA PHE A 145 3.77 -5.63 -4.92
C PHE A 145 2.94 -6.88 -4.63
N VAL A 146 3.30 -7.60 -3.58
CA VAL A 146 2.39 -8.49 -2.88
C VAL A 146 1.63 -7.65 -1.85
N VAL A 147 0.32 -7.81 -1.76
CA VAL A 147 -0.52 -7.10 -0.78
C VAL A 147 -1.27 -8.11 0.06
N LEU A 148 -1.15 -7.99 1.37
CA LEU A 148 -1.89 -8.78 2.34
C LEU A 148 -2.89 -7.88 3.06
N ALA A 149 -4.16 -8.03 2.73
CA ALA A 149 -5.26 -7.35 3.39
C ALA A 149 -5.94 -8.26 4.41
N PHE A 150 -6.40 -7.68 5.50
CA PHE A 150 -6.93 -8.39 6.65
C PHE A 150 -8.31 -7.84 7.05
N THR A 151 -9.26 -8.71 7.45
CA THR A 151 -10.51 -8.29 8.11
C THR A 151 -10.28 -8.29 9.62
N HIS A 152 -10.36 -7.11 10.23
CA HIS A 152 -10.10 -6.95 11.67
C HIS A 152 -11.31 -7.41 12.50
N PRO A 153 -11.22 -8.47 13.31
CA PRO A 153 -12.26 -8.86 14.23
C PRO A 153 -12.63 -7.72 15.20
N GLY A 154 -13.91 -7.53 15.44
CA GLY A 154 -14.43 -6.48 16.32
C GLY A 154 -14.51 -5.08 15.70
N ASP A 155 -13.95 -4.87 14.49
CA ASP A 155 -14.02 -3.58 13.80
C ASP A 155 -14.07 -3.77 12.27
N ASN A 156 -15.14 -4.38 11.81
CA ASN A 156 -15.39 -4.68 10.41
C ASN A 156 -16.90 -4.53 10.11
N VAL A 157 -17.29 -4.77 8.87
CA VAL A 157 -18.67 -4.59 8.39
C VAL A 157 -19.69 -5.45 9.16
N ASP A 158 -19.29 -6.60 9.66
CA ASP A 158 -20.15 -7.54 10.37
C ASP A 158 -20.13 -7.33 11.89
N ASP A 159 -19.09 -6.71 12.43
CA ASP A 159 -18.89 -6.50 13.87
C ASP A 159 -18.13 -5.20 14.16
N MET A 160 -18.82 -4.26 14.79
CA MET A 160 -18.31 -2.94 15.22
C MET A 160 -18.14 -2.84 16.75
N GLY A 161 -18.10 -3.99 17.44
CA GLY A 161 -18.03 -4.04 18.91
C GLY A 161 -16.82 -3.32 19.50
N ALA A 162 -15.72 -3.20 18.77
CA ALA A 162 -14.51 -2.50 19.21
C ALA A 162 -14.48 -0.99 18.90
N LEU A 163 -15.48 -0.44 18.20
CA LEU A 163 -15.48 0.98 17.81
C LEU A 163 -15.34 1.89 19.03
N PHE A 164 -14.37 2.82 19.00
CA PHE A 164 -13.95 3.71 20.09
C PHE A 164 -13.46 3.00 21.37
N MET A 165 -13.16 1.71 21.29
CA MET A 165 -12.50 0.98 22.39
C MET A 165 -10.98 0.89 22.15
N PRO A 166 -10.17 0.74 23.22
CA PRO A 166 -8.71 0.56 23.07
C PRO A 166 -8.33 -0.57 22.12
N VAL A 167 -9.05 -1.68 22.16
CA VAL A 167 -8.84 -2.85 21.32
C VAL A 167 -8.98 -2.57 19.84
N GLN A 168 -9.74 -1.55 19.43
CA GLN A 168 -9.87 -1.16 18.02
C GLN A 168 -8.51 -0.87 17.38
N VAL A 169 -7.60 -0.23 18.10
CA VAL A 169 -6.29 0.15 17.54
C VAL A 169 -5.16 -0.78 18.02
N THR A 170 -5.20 -1.22 19.29
CA THR A 170 -4.15 -2.08 19.83
C THR A 170 -4.19 -3.50 19.25
N ASP A 171 -5.38 -4.06 19.05
CA ASP A 171 -5.51 -5.37 18.45
C ASP A 171 -5.24 -5.34 16.95
N ARG A 172 -5.60 -4.27 16.22
CA ARG A 172 -5.21 -4.12 14.82
C ARG A 172 -3.69 -4.17 14.65
N ALA A 173 -2.92 -3.50 15.50
CA ALA A 173 -1.47 -3.54 15.45
C ALA A 173 -0.91 -4.96 15.70
N LYS A 174 -1.45 -5.70 16.68
CA LYS A 174 -1.08 -7.09 16.94
C LYS A 174 -1.45 -8.01 15.79
N GLN A 175 -2.66 -7.84 15.24
CA GLN A 175 -3.18 -8.64 14.14
C GLN A 175 -2.35 -8.44 12.85
N LEU A 176 -1.87 -7.23 12.58
CA LEU A 176 -0.97 -6.98 11.45
C LEU A 176 0.38 -7.69 11.61
N THR A 177 0.94 -7.71 12.83
CA THR A 177 2.15 -8.51 13.11
C THR A 177 1.88 -10.01 12.92
N GLN A 178 0.76 -10.52 13.45
CA GLN A 178 0.33 -11.89 13.27
C GLN A 178 0.08 -12.24 11.80
N ALA A 179 -0.54 -11.34 11.03
CA ALA A 179 -0.74 -11.51 9.60
C ALA A 179 0.59 -11.65 8.85
N LEU A 180 1.59 -10.86 9.24
CA LEU A 180 2.94 -10.97 8.68
C LEU A 180 3.60 -12.31 9.03
N ASP A 181 3.48 -12.79 10.28
CA ASP A 181 3.99 -14.10 10.70
C ASP A 181 3.39 -15.22 9.86
N ILE A 182 2.08 -15.16 9.65
CA ILE A 182 1.31 -16.12 8.85
C ILE A 182 1.77 -16.11 7.39
N ALA A 183 1.88 -14.91 6.79
CA ALA A 183 2.27 -14.77 5.39
C ALA A 183 3.70 -15.28 5.13
N LEU A 184 4.61 -15.08 6.08
CA LEU A 184 5.99 -15.56 5.99
C LEU A 184 6.14 -17.05 6.29
N ALA A 185 5.14 -17.68 6.91
CA ALA A 185 5.10 -19.11 7.17
C ALA A 185 4.28 -19.88 6.10
N ASP A 186 3.41 -19.22 5.35
CA ASP A 186 2.58 -19.86 4.33
C ASP A 186 3.41 -20.32 3.14
N PRO A 187 3.42 -21.63 2.78
CA PRO A 187 4.30 -22.17 1.75
C PRO A 187 4.05 -21.61 0.35
N GLU A 188 2.88 -21.05 0.10
CA GLU A 188 2.55 -20.45 -1.20
C GLU A 188 2.79 -18.95 -1.25
N THR A 189 2.77 -18.27 -0.10
CA THR A 189 2.91 -16.80 -0.04
C THR A 189 4.34 -16.39 0.31
N ALA A 190 4.99 -17.09 1.23
CA ALA A 190 6.35 -16.76 1.68
C ALA A 190 7.38 -16.69 0.53
N PRO A 191 7.36 -17.59 -0.47
CA PRO A 191 8.30 -17.50 -1.61
C PRO A 191 8.16 -16.22 -2.43
N LEU A 192 6.99 -15.57 -2.40
CA LEU A 192 6.70 -14.35 -3.16
C LEU A 192 7.19 -13.08 -2.44
N ILE A 193 7.46 -13.15 -1.14
CA ILE A 193 7.74 -11.99 -0.30
C ILE A 193 9.25 -11.74 -0.23
N ASP A 194 9.62 -10.48 -0.46
CA ASP A 194 10.94 -9.98 -0.10
C ASP A 194 10.92 -9.51 1.38
N PRO A 195 11.57 -10.24 2.30
CA PRO A 195 11.50 -9.95 3.73
C PRO A 195 12.19 -8.64 4.12
N ASP A 196 13.03 -8.08 3.25
CA ASP A 196 13.71 -6.80 3.47
C ASP A 196 12.90 -5.60 2.96
N ARG A 197 11.83 -5.83 2.22
CA ARG A 197 10.96 -4.80 1.62
C ARG A 197 9.50 -4.96 2.05
N ILE A 198 9.25 -4.79 3.35
CA ILE A 198 7.91 -4.88 3.95
C ILE A 198 7.45 -3.49 4.35
N GLY A 199 6.30 -3.08 3.84
CA GLY A 199 5.60 -1.86 4.21
C GLY A 199 4.26 -2.14 4.85
N VAL A 200 3.70 -1.13 5.52
CA VAL A 200 2.33 -1.14 6.02
C VAL A 200 1.60 0.10 5.50
N LEU A 201 0.37 -0.09 5.03
CA LEU A 201 -0.54 0.99 4.64
C LEU A 201 -1.86 0.80 5.36
N GLY A 202 -2.37 1.86 5.98
CA GLY A 202 -3.67 1.80 6.64
C GLY A 202 -4.48 3.08 6.49
N VAL A 203 -5.81 2.92 6.57
CA VAL A 203 -6.79 4.00 6.47
C VAL A 203 -7.52 4.13 7.81
N GLY A 204 -7.78 5.34 8.28
CA GLY A 204 -8.46 5.60 9.55
C GLY A 204 -7.77 4.92 10.75
N PRO A 205 -8.48 4.07 11.53
CA PRO A 205 -7.86 3.25 12.58
C PRO A 205 -6.77 2.32 12.05
N GLY A 206 -6.87 1.86 10.79
CA GLY A 206 -5.80 1.13 10.12
C GLY A 206 -4.55 1.98 9.95
N GLY A 207 -4.69 3.28 9.64
CA GLY A 207 -3.59 4.25 9.60
C GLY A 207 -2.94 4.44 10.96
N THR A 208 -3.75 4.49 12.03
CA THR A 208 -3.27 4.52 13.41
C THR A 208 -2.48 3.25 13.75
N ALA A 209 -2.99 2.08 13.39
CA ALA A 209 -2.29 0.81 13.58
C ALA A 209 -0.96 0.75 12.79
N ALA A 210 -0.93 1.30 11.58
CA ALA A 210 0.29 1.41 10.78
C ALA A 210 1.36 2.28 11.48
N MET A 211 0.94 3.38 12.15
CA MET A 211 1.85 4.21 12.95
C MET A 211 2.35 3.47 14.21
N LEU A 212 1.50 2.67 14.86
CA LEU A 212 1.90 1.86 16.03
C LEU A 212 2.96 0.82 15.63
N ILE A 213 2.75 0.10 14.53
CA ILE A 213 3.74 -0.86 13.99
C ILE A 213 5.03 -0.16 13.56
N ALA A 214 4.95 1.09 13.09
CA ALA A 214 6.13 1.90 12.77
C ALA A 214 6.91 2.35 14.01
N GLY A 215 6.30 2.29 15.22
CA GLY A 215 6.97 2.57 16.48
C GLY A 215 6.32 3.61 17.37
N ALA A 216 5.26 4.29 16.93
CA ALA A 216 4.49 5.18 17.79
C ALA A 216 3.88 4.43 19.00
N ARG A 217 3.50 5.16 20.03
CA ARG A 217 2.82 4.61 21.21
C ARG A 217 1.60 5.43 21.55
N LEU A 218 0.56 4.78 22.06
CA LEU A 218 -0.64 5.49 22.53
C LEU A 218 -0.41 6.12 23.89
N ASP A 219 -1.05 7.27 24.09
CA ASP A 219 -1.11 8.01 25.36
C ASP A 219 -2.52 8.57 25.51
N ALA A 220 -3.27 8.07 26.50
CA ALA A 220 -4.66 8.47 26.72
C ALA A 220 -4.83 9.88 27.29
N THR A 221 -3.78 10.50 27.81
CA THR A 221 -3.87 11.80 28.52
C THR A 221 -4.31 12.95 27.62
N GLY A 222 -4.02 12.86 26.32
CA GLY A 222 -4.36 13.91 25.36
C GLY A 222 -5.84 13.97 24.97
N TRP A 223 -6.58 12.87 25.10
CA TRP A 223 -7.96 12.81 24.63
C TRP A 223 -8.95 13.66 25.44
N PRO A 224 -9.01 13.62 26.79
CA PRO A 224 -9.90 14.50 27.55
C PRO A 224 -9.64 16.00 27.26
N ILE A 225 -8.37 16.36 27.15
CA ILE A 225 -7.96 17.74 26.81
C ILE A 225 -8.42 18.11 25.38
N TYR A 226 -8.30 17.19 24.44
CA TYR A 226 -8.72 17.39 23.06
C TYR A 226 -10.22 17.67 22.95
N CYS A 227 -11.04 16.96 23.71
CA CYS A 227 -12.49 17.10 23.71
C CYS A 227 -13.02 18.18 24.68
N ALA A 228 -12.17 18.76 25.53
CA ALA A 228 -12.58 19.83 26.40
C ALA A 228 -12.98 21.07 25.60
N GLY A 229 -14.17 21.64 25.89
CA GLY A 229 -14.68 22.84 25.22
C GLY A 229 -15.10 22.67 23.78
N LYS A 230 -15.15 21.45 23.24
CA LYS A 230 -15.74 21.16 21.93
C LYS A 230 -17.22 20.86 22.07
N GLU A 231 -18.01 21.40 21.14
CA GLU A 231 -19.39 21.01 21.00
C GLU A 231 -19.48 19.49 20.73
N GLU A 232 -20.46 18.84 21.33
CA GLU A 232 -20.60 17.37 21.32
C GLU A 232 -20.64 16.75 19.93
N ASN A 233 -21.04 17.51 18.92
CA ASN A 233 -21.17 17.04 17.54
C ASN A 233 -20.05 17.52 16.60
N ALA A 234 -19.06 18.26 17.10
CA ALA A 234 -18.00 18.81 16.25
C ALA A 234 -16.94 17.78 15.84
N ASP A 235 -16.86 16.66 16.57
CA ASP A 235 -15.90 15.57 16.33
C ASP A 235 -16.48 14.24 16.82
N PRO A 236 -16.53 13.20 15.99
CA PRO A 236 -17.07 11.89 16.37
C PRO A 236 -16.44 11.30 17.64
N TYR A 237 -15.16 11.61 17.90
CA TYR A 237 -14.44 11.15 19.09
C TYR A 237 -14.83 11.89 20.36
N CYS A 238 -15.58 12.98 20.26
CA CYS A 238 -16.01 13.79 21.40
C CYS A 238 -17.51 13.68 21.71
N THR A 239 -18.26 12.89 20.95
CA THR A 239 -19.69 12.63 21.25
C THR A 239 -19.86 11.94 22.60
N PRO A 240 -21.02 12.06 23.27
CA PRO A 240 -21.28 11.40 24.54
C PRO A 240 -21.03 9.89 24.50
N TRP A 241 -21.45 9.24 23.42
CA TRP A 241 -21.24 7.81 23.20
C TRP A 241 -19.77 7.45 23.03
N ALA A 242 -19.01 8.22 22.24
CA ALA A 242 -17.58 7.98 22.08
C ALA A 242 -16.84 8.21 23.42
N ARG A 243 -17.19 9.27 24.17
CA ARG A 243 -16.58 9.55 25.49
C ARG A 243 -16.78 8.42 26.46
N GLN A 244 -17.98 7.83 26.52
CA GLN A 244 -18.26 6.67 27.35
C GLN A 244 -17.34 5.50 27.04
N ARG A 245 -17.15 5.17 25.77
CA ARG A 245 -16.32 4.04 25.31
C ARG A 245 -14.83 4.34 25.43
N MET A 246 -14.42 5.52 25.04
CA MET A 246 -13.02 5.95 25.10
C MET A 246 -12.50 6.11 26.54
N GLY A 247 -13.37 6.23 27.54
CA GLY A 247 -12.97 6.17 28.94
C GLY A 247 -12.14 4.95 29.30
N ALA A 248 -12.36 3.82 28.62
CA ALA A 248 -11.59 2.60 28.79
C ALA A 248 -10.09 2.74 28.44
N PHE A 249 -9.71 3.72 27.61
CA PHE A 249 -8.29 3.97 27.30
C PHE A 249 -7.47 4.31 28.55
N SER A 250 -8.05 5.08 29.48
CA SER A 250 -7.37 5.50 30.71
C SER A 250 -7.13 4.34 31.68
N THR A 251 -7.92 3.26 31.57
CA THR A 251 -7.85 2.10 32.48
C THR A 251 -7.27 0.87 31.80
N THR A 252 -6.94 0.94 30.51
CA THR A 252 -6.38 -0.21 29.77
C THR A 252 -4.93 -0.45 30.17
N PRO A 253 -4.60 -1.61 30.74
CA PRO A 253 -3.23 -1.99 31.04
C PRO A 253 -2.39 -2.03 29.75
N ASN A 254 -1.15 -1.55 29.85
CA ASN A 254 -0.19 -1.60 28.75
C ASN A 254 -0.63 -0.88 27.45
N LEU A 255 -1.52 0.12 27.54
CA LEU A 255 -1.93 0.91 26.39
C LEU A 255 -0.72 1.46 25.60
N SER A 256 0.31 1.93 26.32
CA SER A 256 1.56 2.47 25.76
C SER A 256 2.59 1.39 25.41
N ALA A 257 2.20 0.12 25.33
CA ALA A 257 3.10 -0.98 24.96
C ALA A 257 3.74 -0.72 23.56
N PRO A 258 4.95 -1.25 23.32
CA PRO A 258 5.56 -1.16 22.00
C PRO A 258 4.89 -2.18 21.04
N TYR A 259 4.29 -1.68 19.97
CA TYR A 259 3.73 -2.51 18.89
C TYR A 259 4.66 -2.59 17.67
N ARG A 260 5.84 -1.97 17.74
CA ARG A 260 6.77 -1.92 16.61
C ARG A 260 7.17 -3.30 16.12
N ASP A 261 6.95 -3.56 14.84
CA ASP A 261 7.52 -4.69 14.12
C ASP A 261 8.76 -4.23 13.33
N ARG A 262 9.93 -4.78 13.65
CA ARG A 262 11.20 -4.37 13.04
C ARG A 262 11.35 -4.83 11.59
N ARG A 263 10.54 -5.75 11.13
CA ARG A 263 10.49 -6.21 9.73
C ARG A 263 9.88 -5.14 8.83
N VAL A 264 8.99 -4.29 9.38
CA VAL A 264 8.37 -3.19 8.62
C VAL A 264 9.40 -2.08 8.41
N ARG A 265 9.61 -1.71 7.14
CA ARG A 265 10.63 -0.75 6.68
C ARG A 265 10.05 0.60 6.24
N ALA A 266 8.76 0.66 5.95
CA ALA A 266 8.05 1.90 5.59
C ALA A 266 6.60 1.84 6.07
N SER A 267 6.01 2.98 6.35
CA SER A 267 4.63 3.10 6.79
C SER A 267 3.91 4.20 6.01
N ALA A 268 2.66 3.94 5.63
CA ALA A 268 1.76 4.95 5.09
C ALA A 268 0.47 4.98 5.94
N ALA A 269 0.10 6.15 6.41
CA ALA A 269 -1.11 6.38 7.19
C ALA A 269 -2.01 7.36 6.44
N VAL A 270 -3.19 6.89 6.04
CA VAL A 270 -4.18 7.68 5.30
C VAL A 270 -5.29 8.09 6.26
N SER A 271 -5.48 9.40 6.45
CA SER A 271 -6.45 9.96 7.38
C SER A 271 -6.46 9.24 8.73
N PRO A 272 -5.29 9.05 9.40
CA PRO A 272 -5.22 8.27 10.62
C PRO A 272 -6.11 8.88 11.70
N SER A 273 -6.81 8.03 12.42
CA SER A 273 -7.68 8.41 13.54
C SER A 273 -6.91 8.48 14.85
N TYR A 274 -7.58 8.87 15.95
CA TYR A 274 -6.99 8.93 17.31
C TYR A 274 -5.74 9.80 17.44
N ALA A 275 -5.59 10.86 16.65
CA ALA A 275 -4.41 11.72 16.68
C ALA A 275 -4.14 12.35 18.07
N MET A 276 -5.21 12.54 18.87
CA MET A 276 -5.12 13.05 20.23
C MET A 276 -4.45 12.07 21.21
N MET A 277 -4.31 10.81 20.82
CA MET A 277 -3.64 9.77 21.62
C MET A 277 -2.12 9.69 21.37
N PHE A 278 -1.56 10.64 20.63
CA PHE A 278 -0.12 10.67 20.34
C PHE A 278 0.53 11.94 20.90
N THR A 279 1.67 11.75 21.55
CA THR A 279 2.53 12.83 22.02
C THR A 279 3.75 13.00 21.10
N PRO A 280 4.43 14.15 21.09
CA PRO A 280 5.69 14.32 20.34
C PRO A 280 6.73 13.25 20.68
N ALA A 281 6.86 12.89 21.96
CA ALA A 281 7.78 11.84 22.42
C ALA A 281 7.40 10.46 21.88
N SER A 282 6.11 10.17 21.72
CA SER A 282 5.62 8.95 21.07
C SER A 282 5.96 8.93 19.59
N LEU A 283 5.63 10.00 18.88
CA LEU A 283 5.83 10.10 17.42
C LEU A 283 7.31 10.11 17.04
N SER A 284 8.18 10.66 17.88
CA SER A 284 9.64 10.62 17.67
C SER A 284 10.25 9.21 17.68
N ARG A 285 9.49 8.19 18.08
CA ARG A 285 9.91 6.77 18.05
C ARG A 285 9.76 6.13 16.67
N ILE A 286 9.02 6.73 15.76
CA ILE A 286 8.96 6.31 14.36
C ILE A 286 10.32 6.65 13.73
N ARG A 287 11.09 5.61 13.32
CA ARG A 287 12.44 5.73 12.76
C ARG A 287 12.54 5.24 11.32
N ILE A 288 11.41 4.84 10.74
CA ILE A 288 11.28 4.42 9.34
C ILE A 288 10.56 5.51 8.55
N PRO A 289 10.73 5.55 7.22
CA PRO A 289 9.96 6.46 6.38
C PRO A 289 8.47 6.35 6.66
N LEU A 290 7.83 7.49 6.89
CA LEU A 290 6.40 7.62 7.10
C LEU A 290 5.82 8.55 6.02
N LEU A 291 4.83 8.06 5.27
CA LEU A 291 3.97 8.86 4.41
C LEU A 291 2.68 9.13 5.17
N LEU A 292 2.35 10.41 5.34
CA LEU A 292 1.06 10.82 5.90
C LEU A 292 0.20 11.39 4.77
N LEU A 293 -0.92 10.74 4.50
CA LEU A 293 -1.93 11.21 3.55
C LEU A 293 -3.17 11.65 4.30
N ARG A 294 -3.87 12.65 3.78
CA ARG A 294 -5.22 12.98 4.24
C ARG A 294 -6.17 13.17 3.06
N ALA A 295 -7.40 12.77 3.25
CA ALA A 295 -8.48 13.18 2.37
C ALA A 295 -8.74 14.68 2.57
N GLU A 296 -9.07 15.39 1.49
CA GLU A 296 -9.35 16.83 1.56
C GLU A 296 -10.66 17.10 2.31
N ARG A 297 -11.67 16.24 2.09
CA ARG A 297 -13.00 16.32 2.71
C ARG A 297 -13.26 15.07 3.52
N THR A 298 -13.27 15.18 4.83
CA THR A 298 -13.52 14.05 5.71
C THR A 298 -14.54 14.43 6.77
N PRO A 299 -15.81 14.03 6.63
CA PRO A 299 -16.84 14.35 7.61
C PRO A 299 -16.67 13.58 8.93
N LEU A 300 -16.08 12.37 8.89
CA LEU A 300 -15.89 11.52 10.06
C LEU A 300 -14.60 11.78 10.81
N TYR A 301 -13.54 12.20 10.11
CA TYR A 301 -12.24 12.50 10.71
C TYR A 301 -11.94 13.96 10.42
N THR A 302 -12.01 14.77 11.43
CA THR A 302 -11.73 16.19 11.22
C THR A 302 -10.33 16.31 10.62
N LEU A 303 -10.15 17.21 9.66
CA LEU A 303 -8.87 17.56 9.05
C LEU A 303 -7.76 17.78 10.09
N ARG A 304 -8.18 18.16 11.31
CA ARG A 304 -7.31 18.42 12.45
C ARG A 304 -6.50 17.23 12.96
N HIS A 305 -6.91 15.97 12.65
CA HIS A 305 -6.13 14.81 13.09
C HIS A 305 -4.78 14.73 12.36
N ALA A 306 -4.76 14.91 11.05
CA ALA A 306 -3.52 14.91 10.29
C ALA A 306 -2.62 16.11 10.64
N GLU A 307 -3.19 17.31 10.71
CA GLU A 307 -2.46 18.53 11.09
C GLU A 307 -1.92 18.43 12.52
N ARG A 308 -2.71 17.85 13.45
CA ARG A 308 -2.25 17.62 14.82
C ARG A 308 -1.05 16.68 14.86
N LEU A 309 -1.09 15.59 14.10
CA LEU A 309 0.04 14.66 14.00
C LEU A 309 1.28 15.36 13.44
N LEU A 310 1.12 16.13 12.34
CA LEU A 310 2.23 16.87 11.74
C LEU A 310 2.87 17.85 12.72
N SER A 311 2.05 18.66 13.40
CA SER A 311 2.55 19.65 14.36
C SER A 311 3.20 19.03 15.60
N ALA A 312 2.83 17.78 15.93
CA ALA A 312 3.41 17.04 17.04
C ALA A 312 4.68 16.25 16.68
N MET A 313 4.99 16.10 15.39
CA MET A 313 6.18 15.35 14.95
C MET A 313 7.43 16.25 14.95
N PRO A 314 8.51 15.86 15.64
CA PRO A 314 9.77 16.62 15.63
C PRO A 314 10.40 16.71 14.24
N GLN A 315 10.15 15.71 13.39
CA GLN A 315 10.52 15.64 11.98
C GLN A 315 9.24 15.29 11.21
N PRO A 316 8.49 16.30 10.73
CA PRO A 316 7.23 16.02 10.05
C PRO A 316 7.48 15.22 8.77
N PRO A 317 6.67 14.17 8.52
CA PRO A 317 6.75 13.42 7.29
C PRO A 317 6.25 14.25 6.11
N GLN A 318 6.45 13.74 4.91
CA GLN A 318 5.75 14.28 3.75
C GLN A 318 4.23 14.14 3.95
N LEU A 319 3.50 15.25 3.89
CA LEU A 319 2.05 15.26 3.87
C LEU A 319 1.56 15.33 2.43
N GLY A 320 0.80 14.32 2.02
CA GLY A 320 0.00 14.36 0.80
C GLY A 320 -1.45 14.69 1.11
N VAL A 321 -2.05 15.56 0.31
CA VAL A 321 -3.49 15.83 0.32
C VAL A 321 -4.09 15.16 -0.90
N LEU A 322 -5.11 14.33 -0.68
CA LEU A 322 -5.88 13.72 -1.76
C LEU A 322 -7.02 14.67 -2.13
N PRO A 323 -6.92 15.42 -3.24
CA PRO A 323 -7.90 16.42 -3.61
C PRO A 323 -9.25 15.76 -3.87
N ASP A 324 -10.31 16.42 -3.45
CA ASP A 324 -11.69 15.96 -3.59
C ASP A 324 -12.05 14.63 -2.87
N ALA A 325 -11.09 14.00 -2.19
CA ALA A 325 -11.30 12.77 -1.46
C ALA A 325 -12.02 13.01 -0.13
N ASP A 326 -12.86 12.07 0.22
CA ASP A 326 -13.40 11.84 1.57
C ASP A 326 -13.15 10.37 1.96
N THR A 327 -13.61 9.96 3.13
CA THR A 327 -13.42 8.59 3.61
C THR A 327 -14.07 7.56 2.67
N ALA A 328 -15.27 7.85 2.16
CA ALA A 328 -15.98 6.96 1.26
C ALA A 328 -15.27 6.79 -0.09
N SER A 329 -14.58 7.83 -0.58
CA SER A 329 -13.83 7.77 -1.84
C SER A 329 -12.52 6.97 -1.74
N LEU A 330 -12.03 6.73 -0.53
CA LEU A 330 -10.86 5.87 -0.31
C LEU A 330 -11.21 4.38 -0.35
N MET A 331 -12.47 4.03 -0.09
CA MET A 331 -12.96 2.67 -0.19
C MET A 331 -13.17 2.27 -1.65
N SER A 332 -12.97 0.99 -1.97
CA SER A 332 -13.24 0.45 -3.30
C SER A 332 -14.74 0.47 -3.64
N SER A 333 -15.05 0.39 -4.92
CA SER A 333 -16.43 0.32 -5.41
C SER A 333 -17.15 -0.88 -4.80
N CYS A 334 -18.33 -0.63 -4.27
CA CYS A 334 -19.19 -1.66 -3.71
C CYS A 334 -19.84 -2.51 -4.83
N GLY A 335 -20.31 -3.69 -4.45
CA GLY A 335 -21.10 -4.57 -5.28
C GLY A 335 -22.14 -5.29 -4.41
N GLY A 336 -22.93 -6.16 -5.01
CA GLY A 336 -23.94 -6.92 -4.28
C GLY A 336 -24.98 -6.04 -3.60
N ASN A 337 -25.21 -6.26 -2.32
CA ASN A 337 -26.20 -5.50 -1.53
C ASN A 337 -25.58 -4.37 -0.69
N LEU A 338 -24.26 -4.16 -0.74
CA LEU A 338 -23.62 -3.12 0.08
C LEU A 338 -24.11 -1.71 -0.26
N ASP A 339 -24.45 -1.45 -1.51
CA ASP A 339 -25.04 -0.18 -1.94
C ASP A 339 -26.44 0.08 -1.31
N GLN A 340 -27.14 -0.98 -0.90
CA GLN A 340 -28.41 -0.89 -0.20
C GLN A 340 -28.24 -0.82 1.33
N THR A 341 -27.23 -1.52 1.88
CA THR A 341 -27.00 -1.60 3.33
C THR A 341 -26.11 -0.50 3.88
N LEU A 342 -25.22 0.03 3.05
CA LEU A 342 -24.27 1.11 3.39
C LEU A 342 -24.24 2.19 2.29
N PRO A 343 -25.41 2.79 1.93
CA PRO A 343 -25.47 3.73 0.81
C PRO A 343 -24.60 4.96 1.00
N GLU A 344 -24.42 5.43 2.23
CA GLU A 344 -23.57 6.56 2.56
C GLU A 344 -22.07 6.30 2.28
N MET A 345 -21.64 5.05 2.24
CA MET A 345 -20.28 4.67 1.88
C MET A 345 -20.15 4.28 0.41
N CYS A 346 -21.14 3.59 -0.12
CA CYS A 346 -21.07 3.02 -1.46
C CYS A 346 -21.49 4.01 -2.55
N LEU A 347 -22.54 4.78 -2.32
CA LEU A 347 -23.14 5.70 -3.30
C LEU A 347 -22.66 7.15 -3.15
N ALA A 348 -21.97 7.49 -2.07
CA ALA A 348 -21.47 8.85 -1.82
C ALA A 348 -20.56 9.38 -2.95
N VAL A 349 -19.88 8.48 -3.64
CA VAL A 349 -18.92 8.81 -4.70
C VAL A 349 -19.13 7.90 -5.90
N SER A 350 -19.31 8.49 -7.09
CA SER A 350 -19.45 7.68 -8.31
C SER A 350 -18.19 6.84 -8.57
N PRO A 351 -18.32 5.65 -9.18
CA PRO A 351 -17.18 4.79 -9.48
C PRO A 351 -16.07 5.48 -10.29
N SER A 352 -16.42 6.31 -11.27
CA SER A 352 -15.46 7.06 -12.09
C SER A 352 -14.68 8.09 -11.27
N ARG A 353 -15.35 8.81 -10.37
CA ARG A 353 -14.70 9.77 -9.47
C ARG A 353 -13.81 9.07 -8.45
N ARG A 354 -14.25 7.96 -7.87
CA ARG A 354 -13.49 7.13 -6.95
C ARG A 354 -12.18 6.66 -7.59
N LYS A 355 -12.26 6.09 -8.80
CA LYS A 355 -11.10 5.67 -9.57
C LYS A 355 -10.13 6.83 -9.86
N ALA A 356 -10.65 8.00 -10.20
CA ALA A 356 -9.81 9.19 -10.44
C ALA A 356 -9.09 9.69 -9.18
N ILE A 357 -9.70 9.55 -8.00
CA ILE A 357 -9.08 9.88 -6.70
C ILE A 357 -8.00 8.86 -6.35
N GLN A 358 -8.28 7.58 -6.51
CA GLN A 358 -7.35 6.50 -6.16
C GLN A 358 -6.15 6.38 -7.10
N ALA A 359 -6.22 6.97 -8.29
CA ALA A 359 -5.12 7.04 -9.25
C ALA A 359 -4.12 8.17 -8.98
N LYS A 360 -4.43 9.08 -8.06
CA LYS A 360 -3.55 10.19 -7.63
C LYS A 360 -2.58 9.75 -6.55
#